data_5f42038e062f2d522da3846a3ef8681c
#
_entry.id   5f42038e062f2d522da3846a3ef8681c
#
_cell.length_a   1.000
_cell.length_b   1.000
_cell.length_c   1.000
_cell.angle_alpha   90.00
_cell.angle_beta   90.00
_cell.angle_gamma   90.00
#
_symmetry.space_group_name_H-M   'P 1'
#
loop_
_entity.id
_entity.type
_entity.pdbx_description
1 polymer ?
#
loop_
_entity_poly.entity_id
_entity_poly.type
_entity_poly.pdbx_seq_one_letter_code
_entity_poly.pdbx_strand_id
1 'polypeptide(L)'
;MAKAKKRSRRAGIIGLGIMGGAFARNLMKNGWHVAGYDIDAKRRRELARAGVEMLADAASVAAAAPVIITTLPKPEALHAVANEIAAAKLPRRIVVEASTFTLDDKLKAQDVLSKAGHVVLDCPVSGTGAQAKTGDIVIYASGDTAAIRRLKPLFVAFSRATHDLGVFGNGSKMKYVANLLVAIHNVASAEAMVLGMKSGLAPETVFKFATAGAGNSRILELRGPMMVRNRYDEPTMKIGVWQKDMQVIGDFARAIGVATPLFDATMPVYDEAMASGHAMDDTAAVCAVLEKKSGVKRKRGK
;
A
#
# COMPACT_ATOMS: atom_id res chain seq x y z
N MET A 1 -16.77 41.35 -15.00
CA MET A 1 -15.80 40.20 -14.84
C MET A 1 -16.52 39.04 -14.17
N ALA A 2 -16.84 38.00 -14.92
CA ALA A 2 -17.48 36.81 -14.38
C ALA A 2 -16.52 36.04 -13.48
N LYS A 3 -16.84 35.90 -12.20
CA LYS A 3 -16.10 35.02 -11.28
C LYS A 3 -16.10 33.61 -11.87
N ALA A 4 -14.92 33.14 -12.33
CA ALA A 4 -14.75 31.76 -12.76
C ALA A 4 -15.28 30.85 -11.63
N LYS A 5 -16.32 30.08 -11.88
CA LYS A 5 -16.86 29.07 -10.95
C LYS A 5 -15.70 28.16 -10.55
N LYS A 6 -15.24 28.27 -9.30
CA LYS A 6 -14.25 27.36 -8.71
C LYS A 6 -14.77 25.95 -8.95
N ARG A 7 -14.17 25.19 -9.89
CA ARG A 7 -14.54 23.80 -10.13
C ARG A 7 -14.48 23.10 -8.79
N SER A 8 -15.61 22.55 -8.33
CA SER A 8 -15.66 21.84 -7.05
C SER A 8 -14.64 20.68 -7.12
N ARG A 9 -13.67 20.68 -6.22
CA ARG A 9 -12.70 19.60 -6.08
C ARG A 9 -13.44 18.40 -5.52
N ARG A 10 -13.85 17.46 -6.38
CA ARG A 10 -14.61 16.26 -5.99
C ARG A 10 -13.86 15.01 -6.41
N ALA A 11 -13.72 14.06 -5.50
CA ALA A 11 -13.09 12.76 -5.71
C ALA A 11 -13.98 11.64 -5.16
N GLY A 12 -14.01 10.50 -5.84
CA GLY A 12 -14.62 9.27 -5.36
C GLY A 12 -13.56 8.34 -4.78
N ILE A 13 -13.89 7.60 -3.73
CA ILE A 13 -13.03 6.55 -3.19
C ILE A 13 -13.84 5.27 -3.02
N ILE A 14 -13.36 4.18 -3.61
CA ILE A 14 -13.96 2.85 -3.49
C ILE A 14 -12.95 1.95 -2.77
N GLY A 15 -13.38 1.41 -1.63
CA GLY A 15 -12.51 0.78 -0.64
C GLY A 15 -11.99 1.81 0.38
N LEU A 16 -12.60 1.83 1.57
CA LEU A 16 -12.31 2.78 2.66
C LEU A 16 -11.53 2.12 3.81
N GLY A 17 -10.72 1.12 3.45
CA GLY A 17 -9.80 0.47 4.38
C GLY A 17 -8.71 1.42 4.90
N ILE A 18 -7.57 0.87 5.33
CA ILE A 18 -6.47 1.65 5.92
C ILE A 18 -6.00 2.76 4.96
N MET A 19 -5.76 2.42 3.69
CA MET A 19 -5.24 3.36 2.69
C MET A 19 -6.33 4.33 2.21
N GLY A 20 -7.46 3.80 1.71
CA GLY A 20 -8.54 4.64 1.19
C GLY A 20 -9.14 5.56 2.25
N GLY A 21 -9.27 5.10 3.49
CA GLY A 21 -9.69 5.94 4.61
C GLY A 21 -8.70 7.06 4.93
N ALA A 22 -7.39 6.80 4.84
CA ALA A 22 -6.38 7.83 5.00
C ALA A 22 -6.41 8.85 3.84
N PHE A 23 -6.56 8.37 2.60
CA PHE A 23 -6.69 9.26 1.42
C PHE A 23 -7.92 10.15 1.55
N ALA A 24 -9.07 9.61 1.94
CA ALA A 24 -10.30 10.37 2.16
C ALA A 24 -10.09 11.52 3.15
N ARG A 25 -9.51 11.23 4.31
CA ARG A 25 -9.25 12.24 5.35
C ARG A 25 -8.29 13.33 4.87
N ASN A 26 -7.21 12.95 4.20
CA ASN A 26 -6.24 13.90 3.67
C ASN A 26 -6.84 14.77 2.56
N LEU A 27 -7.61 14.20 1.65
CA LEU A 27 -8.32 14.94 0.60
C LEU A 27 -9.27 15.97 1.21
N MET A 28 -10.12 15.56 2.18
CA MET A 28 -11.04 16.48 2.87
C MET A 28 -10.29 17.61 3.60
N LYS A 29 -9.19 17.28 4.29
CA LYS A 29 -8.32 18.28 4.94
C LYS A 29 -7.78 19.31 3.95
N ASN A 30 -7.57 18.92 2.70
CA ASN A 30 -7.11 19.77 1.61
C ASN A 30 -8.25 20.36 0.75
N GLY A 31 -9.48 20.40 1.28
CA GLY A 31 -10.63 21.07 0.67
C GLY A 31 -11.26 20.33 -0.50
N TRP A 32 -11.12 18.99 -0.57
CA TRP A 32 -11.83 18.15 -1.51
C TRP A 32 -13.14 17.65 -0.90
N HIS A 33 -14.18 17.58 -1.70
CA HIS A 33 -15.38 16.79 -1.40
C HIS A 33 -15.12 15.33 -1.77
N VAL A 34 -15.32 14.43 -0.82
CA VAL A 34 -15.07 12.99 -1.02
C VAL A 34 -16.39 12.23 -0.95
N ALA A 35 -16.77 11.56 -2.05
CA ALA A 35 -17.78 10.53 -2.07
C ALA A 35 -17.10 9.16 -1.89
N GLY A 36 -17.72 8.24 -1.15
CA GLY A 36 -17.06 6.97 -0.85
C GLY A 36 -18.02 5.79 -0.73
N TYR A 37 -17.46 4.60 -0.98
CA TYR A 37 -18.14 3.32 -0.78
C TYR A 37 -17.16 2.26 -0.27
N ASP A 38 -17.66 1.43 0.63
CA ASP A 38 -17.00 0.21 1.10
C ASP A 38 -18.05 -0.85 1.40
N ILE A 39 -17.75 -2.12 1.23
CA ILE A 39 -18.66 -3.21 1.60
C ILE A 39 -18.82 -3.35 3.12
N ASP A 40 -17.78 -2.95 3.90
CA ASP A 40 -17.78 -2.99 5.36
C ASP A 40 -18.59 -1.83 5.95
N ALA A 41 -19.74 -2.15 6.55
CA ALA A 41 -20.62 -1.19 7.19
C ALA A 41 -19.95 -0.41 8.34
N LYS A 42 -18.96 -1.01 9.02
CA LYS A 42 -18.19 -0.34 10.08
C LYS A 42 -17.33 0.78 9.48
N ARG A 43 -16.65 0.50 8.36
CA ARG A 43 -15.85 1.50 7.62
C ARG A 43 -16.74 2.63 7.10
N ARG A 44 -17.89 2.28 6.50
CA ARG A 44 -18.84 3.30 6.05
C ARG A 44 -19.26 4.24 7.18
N ARG A 45 -19.66 3.70 8.34
CA ARG A 45 -20.06 4.53 9.51
C ARG A 45 -18.92 5.40 10.03
N GLU A 46 -17.70 4.86 10.10
CA GLU A 46 -16.52 5.59 10.55
C GLU A 46 -16.21 6.78 9.64
N LEU A 47 -16.20 6.56 8.32
CA LEU A 47 -15.83 7.60 7.36
C LEU A 47 -16.97 8.61 7.13
N ALA A 48 -18.23 8.20 7.27
CA ALA A 48 -19.38 9.13 7.28
C ALA A 48 -19.25 10.14 8.42
N ARG A 49 -18.91 9.68 9.63
CA ARG A 49 -18.67 10.58 10.80
C ARG A 49 -17.48 11.52 10.55
N ALA A 50 -16.54 11.13 9.72
CA ALA A 50 -15.42 11.97 9.33
C ALA A 50 -15.76 12.96 8.20
N GLY A 51 -16.98 12.93 7.64
CA GLY A 51 -17.44 13.85 6.61
C GLY A 51 -17.41 13.33 5.17
N VAL A 52 -17.11 12.04 4.96
CA VAL A 52 -17.21 11.43 3.62
C VAL A 52 -18.68 11.22 3.27
N GLU A 53 -19.09 11.65 2.07
CA GLU A 53 -20.42 11.38 1.53
C GLU A 53 -20.53 9.89 1.15
N MET A 54 -21.25 9.11 1.97
CA MET A 54 -21.42 7.68 1.72
C MET A 54 -22.47 7.44 0.65
N LEU A 55 -22.11 6.65 -0.35
CA LEU A 55 -22.99 6.24 -1.44
C LEU A 55 -23.25 4.73 -1.41
N ALA A 56 -24.25 4.28 -2.17
CA ALA A 56 -24.77 2.92 -2.08
C ALA A 56 -23.81 1.87 -2.67
N ASP A 57 -23.07 2.24 -3.73
CA ASP A 57 -22.28 1.33 -4.56
C ASP A 57 -21.18 2.08 -5.33
N ALA A 58 -20.36 1.32 -6.09
CA ALA A 58 -19.26 1.87 -6.86
C ALA A 58 -19.74 2.72 -8.04
N ALA A 59 -20.84 2.35 -8.69
CA ALA A 59 -21.42 3.12 -9.78
C ALA A 59 -21.87 4.51 -9.32
N SER A 60 -22.54 4.59 -8.16
CA SER A 60 -22.96 5.86 -7.55
C SER A 60 -21.76 6.75 -7.21
N VAL A 61 -20.66 6.18 -6.69
CA VAL A 61 -19.42 6.93 -6.45
C VAL A 61 -18.86 7.46 -7.77
N ALA A 62 -18.82 6.64 -8.81
CA ALA A 62 -18.34 7.04 -10.13
C ALA A 62 -19.24 8.09 -10.80
N ALA A 63 -20.56 8.05 -10.56
CA ALA A 63 -21.50 9.08 -11.03
C ALA A 63 -21.24 10.42 -10.32
N ALA A 64 -20.94 10.38 -9.03
CA ALA A 64 -20.79 11.56 -8.19
C ALA A 64 -19.46 12.30 -8.40
N ALA A 65 -18.38 11.68 -8.92
CA ALA A 65 -17.06 12.28 -9.00
C ALA A 65 -16.38 12.05 -10.36
N PRO A 66 -15.64 13.05 -10.89
CA PRO A 66 -14.92 12.91 -12.16
C PRO A 66 -13.64 12.07 -12.05
N VAL A 67 -13.12 11.87 -10.84
CA VAL A 67 -11.96 11.04 -10.54
C VAL A 67 -12.30 10.06 -9.42
N ILE A 68 -11.96 8.79 -9.61
CA ILE A 68 -12.23 7.70 -8.67
C ILE A 68 -10.90 7.08 -8.27
N ILE A 69 -10.67 6.89 -6.98
CA ILE A 69 -9.52 6.15 -6.45
C ILE A 69 -10.05 4.81 -5.95
N THR A 70 -9.44 3.70 -6.38
CA THR A 70 -9.74 2.35 -5.88
C THR A 70 -8.62 1.85 -4.97
N THR A 71 -8.97 1.34 -3.79
CA THR A 71 -8.03 0.73 -2.84
C THR A 71 -8.63 -0.56 -2.30
N LEU A 72 -8.49 -1.63 -3.05
CA LEU A 72 -9.24 -2.87 -2.88
C LEU A 72 -8.37 -3.99 -2.32
N PRO A 73 -8.93 -4.93 -1.55
CA PRO A 73 -8.16 -5.96 -0.86
C PRO A 73 -7.78 -7.15 -1.75
N LYS A 74 -8.53 -7.40 -2.84
CA LYS A 74 -8.39 -8.59 -3.68
C LYS A 74 -8.81 -8.34 -5.13
N PRO A 75 -8.27 -9.10 -6.10
CA PRO A 75 -8.54 -8.92 -7.53
C PRO A 75 -10.02 -9.02 -7.91
N GLU A 76 -10.77 -9.94 -7.28
CA GLU A 76 -12.20 -10.10 -7.57
C GLU A 76 -12.98 -8.82 -7.28
N ALA A 77 -12.59 -8.10 -6.22
CA ALA A 77 -13.20 -6.80 -5.91
C ALA A 77 -12.85 -5.75 -6.97
N LEU A 78 -11.63 -5.76 -7.52
CA LEU A 78 -11.23 -4.88 -8.61
C LEU A 78 -12.07 -5.14 -9.87
N HIS A 79 -12.21 -6.42 -10.26
CA HIS A 79 -13.00 -6.79 -11.43
C HIS A 79 -14.49 -6.46 -11.25
N ALA A 80 -15.07 -6.71 -10.08
CA ALA A 80 -16.45 -6.35 -9.78
C ALA A 80 -16.67 -4.84 -9.89
N VAL A 81 -15.81 -4.03 -9.27
CA VAL A 81 -15.89 -2.56 -9.32
C VAL A 81 -15.70 -2.04 -10.74
N ALA A 82 -14.76 -2.59 -11.51
CA ALA A 82 -14.55 -2.19 -12.91
C ALA A 82 -15.77 -2.46 -13.77
N ASN A 83 -16.38 -3.63 -13.63
CA ASN A 83 -17.62 -3.99 -14.37
C ASN A 83 -18.80 -3.10 -13.96
N GLU A 84 -18.96 -2.82 -12.68
CA GLU A 84 -20.04 -1.98 -12.15
C GLU A 84 -19.93 -0.53 -12.69
N ILE A 85 -18.71 0.05 -12.67
CA ILE A 85 -18.47 1.39 -13.23
C ILE A 85 -18.71 1.40 -14.74
N ALA A 86 -18.24 0.39 -15.47
CA ALA A 86 -18.42 0.30 -16.92
C ALA A 86 -19.91 0.17 -17.32
N ALA A 87 -20.69 -0.62 -16.58
CA ALA A 87 -22.12 -0.81 -16.82
C ALA A 87 -22.95 0.45 -16.55
N ALA A 88 -22.46 1.38 -15.76
CA ALA A 88 -23.18 2.61 -15.38
C ALA A 88 -23.29 3.64 -16.52
N LYS A 89 -22.64 3.43 -17.67
CA LYS A 89 -22.70 4.30 -18.88
C LYS A 89 -22.46 5.78 -18.58
N LEU A 90 -21.45 6.06 -17.77
CA LEU A 90 -21.12 7.40 -17.30
C LEU A 90 -20.30 8.18 -18.33
N PRO A 91 -20.33 9.53 -18.31
CA PRO A 91 -19.32 10.32 -19.00
C PRO A 91 -17.90 9.92 -18.56
N ARG A 92 -16.91 10.18 -19.43
CA ARG A 92 -15.49 9.85 -19.19
C ARG A 92 -15.06 10.19 -17.77
N ARG A 93 -14.55 9.19 -17.03
CA ARG A 93 -13.96 9.30 -15.70
C ARG A 93 -12.46 9.01 -15.77
N ILE A 94 -11.71 9.42 -14.75
CA ILE A 94 -10.35 8.95 -14.51
C ILE A 94 -10.41 8.02 -13.30
N VAL A 95 -10.01 6.76 -13.47
CA VAL A 95 -9.92 5.76 -12.42
C VAL A 95 -8.46 5.60 -12.03
N VAL A 96 -8.13 5.90 -10.79
CA VAL A 96 -6.80 5.78 -10.18
C VAL A 96 -6.78 4.48 -9.37
N GLU A 97 -6.23 3.41 -9.93
CA GLU A 97 -6.14 2.11 -9.26
C GLU A 97 -4.89 2.07 -8.39
N ALA A 98 -5.05 2.06 -7.06
CA ALA A 98 -3.97 2.21 -6.09
C ALA A 98 -3.64 0.92 -5.31
N SER A 99 -4.28 -0.20 -5.62
CA SER A 99 -4.04 -1.50 -4.96
C SER A 99 -2.76 -2.16 -5.50
N THR A 100 -2.27 -3.18 -4.78
CA THR A 100 -1.20 -4.07 -5.26
C THR A 100 -1.81 -5.39 -5.69
N PHE A 101 -1.88 -5.65 -6.99
CA PHE A 101 -2.38 -6.87 -7.62
C PHE A 101 -1.42 -7.32 -8.71
N THR A 102 -1.70 -8.46 -9.36
CA THR A 102 -0.97 -8.89 -10.55
C THR A 102 -1.17 -7.89 -11.69
N LEU A 103 -0.19 -7.82 -12.59
CA LEU A 103 -0.30 -6.96 -13.76
C LEU A 103 -1.49 -7.38 -14.64
N ASP A 104 -1.74 -8.69 -14.77
CA ASP A 104 -2.85 -9.24 -15.55
C ASP A 104 -4.21 -8.79 -15.01
N ASP A 105 -4.42 -8.82 -13.69
CA ASP A 105 -5.66 -8.35 -13.09
C ASP A 105 -5.91 -6.86 -13.38
N LYS A 106 -4.84 -6.05 -13.29
CA LYS A 106 -4.94 -4.62 -13.58
C LYS A 106 -5.17 -4.34 -15.07
N LEU A 107 -4.54 -5.09 -15.97
CA LEU A 107 -4.78 -4.98 -17.41
C LEU A 107 -6.20 -5.38 -17.79
N LYS A 108 -6.75 -6.44 -17.20
CA LYS A 108 -8.16 -6.83 -17.41
C LYS A 108 -9.11 -5.73 -16.96
N ALA A 109 -8.91 -5.16 -15.77
CA ALA A 109 -9.73 -4.05 -15.28
C ALA A 109 -9.58 -2.79 -16.15
N GLN A 110 -8.36 -2.49 -16.60
CA GLN A 110 -8.09 -1.40 -17.54
C GLN A 110 -8.85 -1.59 -18.85
N ASP A 111 -8.83 -2.79 -19.43
CA ASP A 111 -9.52 -3.09 -20.69
C ASP A 111 -11.02 -2.85 -20.58
N VAL A 112 -11.65 -3.37 -19.51
CA VAL A 112 -13.09 -3.18 -19.25
C VAL A 112 -13.46 -1.70 -19.14
N LEU A 113 -12.73 -0.95 -18.35
CA LEU A 113 -13.01 0.47 -18.11
C LEU A 113 -12.70 1.34 -19.34
N SER A 114 -11.62 1.01 -20.07
CA SER A 114 -11.23 1.75 -21.27
C SER A 114 -12.23 1.54 -22.41
N LYS A 115 -12.78 0.34 -22.59
CA LYS A 115 -13.88 0.04 -23.52
C LYS A 115 -15.15 0.83 -23.18
N ALA A 116 -15.38 1.14 -21.91
CA ALA A 116 -16.47 2.01 -21.45
C ALA A 116 -16.14 3.52 -21.58
N GLY A 117 -14.98 3.90 -22.15
CA GLY A 117 -14.59 5.28 -22.40
C GLY A 117 -13.89 5.98 -21.24
N HIS A 118 -13.49 5.26 -20.19
CA HIS A 118 -12.77 5.82 -19.05
C HIS A 118 -11.26 5.80 -19.25
N VAL A 119 -10.55 6.66 -18.51
CA VAL A 119 -9.08 6.63 -18.40
C VAL A 119 -8.71 5.87 -17.14
N VAL A 120 -7.82 4.91 -17.24
CA VAL A 120 -7.34 4.15 -16.08
C VAL A 120 -5.86 4.43 -15.87
N LEU A 121 -5.50 4.74 -14.63
CA LEU A 121 -4.12 4.92 -14.19
C LEU A 121 -3.76 3.83 -13.19
N ASP A 122 -2.60 3.20 -13.37
CA ASP A 122 -2.01 2.29 -12.41
C ASP A 122 -1.13 3.08 -11.45
N CYS A 123 -1.57 3.21 -10.20
CA CYS A 123 -1.00 4.14 -9.21
C CYS A 123 -0.77 3.48 -7.84
N PRO A 124 -0.09 2.34 -7.74
CA PRO A 124 0.21 1.77 -6.44
C PRO A 124 1.06 2.71 -5.61
N VAL A 125 0.96 2.56 -4.29
CA VAL A 125 1.62 3.44 -3.34
C VAL A 125 2.73 2.74 -2.57
N SER A 126 3.78 3.49 -2.25
CA SER A 126 4.86 3.08 -1.35
C SER A 126 4.74 3.86 -0.05
N GLY A 127 4.61 3.12 1.04
CA GLY A 127 4.41 3.63 2.39
C GLY A 127 3.40 2.77 3.16
N THR A 128 3.44 2.88 4.47
CA THR A 128 2.57 2.17 5.41
C THR A 128 1.28 2.93 5.68
N GLY A 129 0.31 2.30 6.35
CA GLY A 129 -0.91 2.98 6.81
C GLY A 129 -0.63 4.16 7.75
N ALA A 130 0.43 4.08 8.57
CA ALA A 130 0.84 5.20 9.43
C ALA A 130 1.33 6.40 8.59
N GLN A 131 2.15 6.16 7.59
CA GLN A 131 2.63 7.18 6.66
C GLN A 131 1.50 7.75 5.80
N ALA A 132 0.53 6.93 5.39
CA ALA A 132 -0.63 7.39 4.63
C ALA A 132 -1.48 8.39 5.41
N LYS A 133 -1.61 8.25 6.74
CA LYS A 133 -2.35 9.20 7.60
C LYS A 133 -1.75 10.61 7.56
N THR A 134 -0.44 10.73 7.41
CA THR A 134 0.28 12.01 7.35
C THR A 134 0.59 12.47 5.93
N GLY A 135 0.23 11.67 4.90
CA GLY A 135 0.56 11.96 3.52
C GLY A 135 2.03 11.66 3.15
N ASP A 136 2.79 10.99 4.03
CA ASP A 136 4.18 10.60 3.78
C ASP A 136 4.27 9.30 2.95
N ILE A 137 3.59 9.27 1.81
CA ILE A 137 3.62 8.17 0.86
C ILE A 137 4.10 8.65 -0.51
N VAL A 138 4.58 7.72 -1.31
CA VAL A 138 4.99 7.94 -2.71
C VAL A 138 4.03 7.19 -3.62
N ILE A 139 3.57 7.84 -4.69
CA ILE A 139 2.73 7.24 -5.72
C ILE A 139 3.59 6.90 -6.94
N TYR A 140 3.52 5.67 -7.39
CA TYR A 140 4.10 5.21 -8.65
C TYR A 140 3.01 5.25 -9.73
N ALA A 141 2.81 6.42 -10.35
CA ALA A 141 1.74 6.61 -11.33
C ALA A 141 2.19 6.17 -12.73
N SER A 142 1.32 5.45 -13.43
CA SER A 142 1.55 5.07 -14.84
C SER A 142 0.25 5.02 -15.63
N GLY A 143 0.33 5.25 -16.95
CA GLY A 143 -0.79 5.34 -17.87
C GLY A 143 -0.77 6.63 -18.67
N ASP A 144 -1.91 7.30 -18.82
CA ASP A 144 -2.02 8.58 -19.53
C ASP A 144 -1.32 9.71 -18.77
N THR A 145 -0.16 10.13 -19.26
CA THR A 145 0.67 11.21 -18.67
C THR A 145 -0.09 12.55 -18.57
N ALA A 146 -1.00 12.83 -19.50
CA ALA A 146 -1.81 14.06 -19.44
C ALA A 146 -2.81 14.00 -18.28
N ALA A 147 -3.42 12.83 -18.06
CA ALA A 147 -4.29 12.58 -16.91
C ALA A 147 -3.50 12.66 -15.59
N ILE A 148 -2.30 12.06 -15.52
CA ILE A 148 -1.43 12.12 -14.34
C ILE A 148 -1.10 13.59 -14.00
N ARG A 149 -0.69 14.38 -14.98
CA ARG A 149 -0.42 15.83 -14.79
C ARG A 149 -1.66 16.59 -14.32
N ARG A 150 -2.83 16.30 -14.90
CA ARG A 150 -4.10 16.91 -14.51
C ARG A 150 -4.48 16.60 -13.07
N LEU A 151 -4.13 15.40 -12.57
CA LEU A 151 -4.41 14.95 -11.21
C LEU A 151 -3.34 15.36 -10.18
N LYS A 152 -2.29 16.10 -10.56
CA LYS A 152 -1.28 16.59 -9.62
C LYS A 152 -1.87 17.25 -8.36
N PRO A 153 -2.91 18.14 -8.45
CA PRO A 153 -3.52 18.72 -7.26
C PRO A 153 -4.23 17.73 -6.34
N LEU A 154 -4.72 16.58 -6.90
CA LEU A 154 -5.29 15.49 -6.13
C LEU A 154 -4.18 14.72 -5.39
N PHE A 155 -3.14 14.31 -6.12
CA PHE A 155 -2.05 13.51 -5.56
C PHE A 155 -1.30 14.24 -4.43
N VAL A 156 -0.97 15.51 -4.60
CA VAL A 156 -0.32 16.36 -3.58
C VAL A 156 -1.16 16.47 -2.29
N ALA A 157 -2.47 16.30 -2.38
CA ALA A 157 -3.33 16.39 -1.21
C ALA A 157 -3.19 15.18 -0.24
N PHE A 158 -2.67 14.04 -0.71
CA PHE A 158 -2.52 12.85 0.12
C PHE A 158 -1.19 12.10 -0.04
N SER A 159 -0.25 12.63 -0.83
CA SER A 159 1.07 12.03 -0.99
C SER A 159 2.19 13.07 -0.96
N ARG A 160 3.38 12.64 -0.53
CA ARG A 160 4.60 13.43 -0.53
C ARG A 160 5.17 13.62 -1.93
N ALA A 161 5.09 12.59 -2.75
CA ALA A 161 5.61 12.59 -4.12
C ALA A 161 4.76 11.69 -5.03
N THR A 162 4.72 12.07 -6.32
CA THR A 162 4.13 11.26 -7.39
C THR A 162 5.11 11.23 -8.55
N HIS A 163 5.47 10.02 -8.99
CA HIS A 163 6.35 9.80 -10.12
C HIS A 163 5.54 9.26 -11.29
N ASP A 164 5.62 9.94 -12.44
CA ASP A 164 5.05 9.43 -13.71
C ASP A 164 6.05 8.44 -14.31
N LEU A 165 5.65 7.18 -14.41
CA LEU A 165 6.45 6.08 -14.92
C LEU A 165 6.06 5.66 -16.35
N GLY A 166 5.28 6.49 -17.03
CA GLY A 166 4.88 6.31 -18.42
C GLY A 166 3.81 5.24 -18.60
N VAL A 167 4.06 4.22 -19.42
CA VAL A 167 3.08 3.22 -19.84
C VAL A 167 2.40 2.52 -18.67
N PHE A 168 1.07 2.31 -18.78
CA PHE A 168 0.27 1.59 -17.79
C PHE A 168 0.91 0.26 -17.39
N GLY A 169 0.92 -0.02 -16.09
CA GLY A 169 1.56 -1.20 -15.50
C GLY A 169 2.99 -0.95 -15.00
N ASN A 170 3.66 0.12 -15.42
CA ASN A 170 4.99 0.45 -14.90
C ASN A 170 4.94 0.84 -13.41
N GLY A 171 3.84 1.41 -12.95
CA GLY A 171 3.60 1.66 -11.53
C GLY A 171 3.63 0.38 -10.71
N SER A 172 2.89 -0.64 -11.15
CA SER A 172 2.88 -1.96 -10.53
C SER A 172 4.25 -2.64 -10.57
N LYS A 173 4.94 -2.61 -11.71
CA LYS A 173 6.31 -3.15 -11.83
C LYS A 173 7.26 -2.48 -10.83
N MET A 174 7.20 -1.15 -10.72
CA MET A 174 8.03 -0.42 -9.75
C MET A 174 7.64 -0.76 -8.29
N LYS A 175 6.35 -0.97 -8.03
CA LYS A 175 5.88 -1.44 -6.73
C LYS A 175 6.43 -2.81 -6.37
N TYR A 176 6.50 -3.74 -7.34
CA TYR A 176 7.10 -5.07 -7.12
C TYR A 176 8.59 -4.95 -6.78
N VAL A 177 9.35 -4.14 -7.53
CA VAL A 177 10.75 -3.85 -7.24
C VAL A 177 10.93 -3.27 -5.84
N ALA A 178 10.13 -2.28 -5.47
CA ALA A 178 10.19 -1.67 -4.15
C ALA A 178 9.85 -2.65 -3.03
N ASN A 179 8.79 -3.46 -3.21
CA ASN A 179 8.37 -4.43 -2.19
C ASN A 179 9.31 -5.64 -2.10
N LEU A 180 9.98 -6.04 -3.18
CA LEU A 180 11.08 -7.01 -3.13
C LEU A 180 12.17 -6.53 -2.17
N LEU A 181 12.60 -5.28 -2.29
CA LEU A 181 13.58 -4.70 -1.36
C LEU A 181 13.04 -4.60 0.08
N VAL A 182 11.75 -4.29 0.25
CA VAL A 182 11.10 -4.29 1.58
C VAL A 182 11.18 -5.67 2.23
N ALA A 183 10.91 -6.75 1.47
CA ALA A 183 10.99 -8.12 1.96
C ALA A 183 12.40 -8.47 2.45
N ILE A 184 13.39 -8.21 1.58
CA ILE A 184 14.81 -8.51 1.85
C ILE A 184 15.32 -7.69 3.04
N HIS A 185 15.11 -6.38 3.01
CA HIS A 185 15.60 -5.49 4.08
C HIS A 185 14.97 -5.79 5.44
N ASN A 186 13.73 -6.25 5.47
CA ASN A 186 13.06 -6.60 6.72
C ASN A 186 13.67 -7.84 7.37
N VAL A 187 13.90 -8.90 6.59
CA VAL A 187 14.56 -10.13 7.10
C VAL A 187 16.02 -9.86 7.42
N ALA A 188 16.75 -9.15 6.54
CA ALA A 188 18.14 -8.76 6.80
C ALA A 188 18.29 -7.91 8.08
N SER A 189 17.33 -7.00 8.34
CA SER A 189 17.30 -6.22 9.59
C SER A 189 17.10 -7.12 10.80
N ALA A 190 16.22 -8.11 10.71
CA ALA A 190 15.95 -9.07 11.77
C ALA A 190 17.18 -9.96 12.04
N GLU A 191 17.84 -10.45 10.99
CA GLU A 191 19.08 -11.23 11.10
C GLU A 191 20.19 -10.41 11.80
N ALA A 192 20.38 -9.15 11.39
CA ALA A 192 21.38 -8.26 12.00
C ALA A 192 21.08 -8.02 13.50
N MET A 193 19.80 -7.79 13.85
CA MET A 193 19.37 -7.64 15.24
C MET A 193 19.66 -8.90 16.05
N VAL A 194 19.29 -10.07 15.52
CA VAL A 194 19.50 -11.37 16.21
C VAL A 194 20.99 -11.71 16.35
N LEU A 195 21.80 -11.46 15.31
CA LEU A 195 23.25 -11.64 15.35
C LEU A 195 23.88 -10.79 16.46
N GLY A 196 23.52 -9.50 16.50
CA GLY A 196 24.01 -8.58 17.52
C GLY A 196 23.61 -9.02 18.94
N MET A 197 22.34 -9.36 19.15
CA MET A 197 21.86 -9.85 20.46
C MET A 197 22.53 -11.16 20.88
N LYS A 198 22.74 -12.09 19.95
CA LYS A 198 23.40 -13.35 20.23
C LYS A 198 24.89 -13.18 20.58
N SER A 199 25.53 -12.16 20.01
CA SER A 199 26.89 -11.77 20.33
C SER A 199 27.06 -10.99 21.65
N GLY A 200 25.94 -10.72 22.36
CA GLY A 200 25.95 -10.04 23.67
C GLY A 200 25.68 -8.53 23.61
N LEU A 201 25.39 -7.96 22.42
CA LEU A 201 25.06 -6.54 22.32
C LEU A 201 23.58 -6.31 22.74
N ALA A 202 23.33 -5.17 23.39
CA ALA A 202 21.96 -4.74 23.64
C ALA A 202 21.24 -4.39 22.32
N PRO A 203 19.94 -4.74 22.16
CA PRO A 203 19.20 -4.47 20.93
C PRO A 203 19.18 -2.98 20.55
N GLU A 204 19.12 -2.07 21.52
CA GLU A 204 19.22 -0.61 21.32
C GLU A 204 20.57 -0.21 20.71
N THR A 205 21.65 -0.86 21.15
CA THR A 205 23.01 -0.64 20.63
C THR A 205 23.11 -1.10 19.18
N VAL A 206 22.61 -2.30 18.88
CA VAL A 206 22.59 -2.83 17.50
C VAL A 206 21.84 -1.87 16.59
N PHE A 207 20.62 -1.50 16.95
CA PHE A 207 19.78 -0.58 16.17
C PHE A 207 20.47 0.76 15.95
N LYS A 208 20.94 1.41 17.03
CA LYS A 208 21.56 2.75 16.98
C LYS A 208 22.76 2.79 16.03
N PHE A 209 23.65 1.82 16.11
CA PHE A 209 24.89 1.85 15.34
C PHE A 209 24.73 1.28 13.92
N ALA A 210 23.83 0.30 13.72
CA ALA A 210 23.51 -0.17 12.37
C ALA A 210 22.84 0.92 11.53
N THR A 211 21.94 1.71 12.13
CA THR A 211 21.28 2.83 11.42
C THR A 211 22.21 4.01 11.17
N ALA A 212 23.26 4.18 11.93
CA ALA A 212 24.24 5.25 11.73
C ALA A 212 25.27 4.97 10.61
N GLY A 213 25.36 3.72 10.15
CA GLY A 213 26.36 3.28 9.19
C GLY A 213 25.78 2.83 7.85
N ALA A 214 26.66 2.26 7.02
CA ALA A 214 26.31 1.76 5.67
C ALA A 214 25.34 0.57 5.68
N GLY A 215 25.15 -0.11 6.82
CA GLY A 215 24.15 -1.18 6.99
C GLY A 215 22.71 -0.69 7.13
N ASN A 216 22.48 0.62 7.10
CA ASN A 216 21.15 1.20 7.26
C ASN A 216 20.24 0.90 6.06
N SER A 217 18.96 0.80 6.36
CA SER A 217 17.87 0.83 5.35
C SER A 217 16.66 1.54 5.93
N ARG A 218 15.81 2.12 5.06
CA ARG A 218 14.56 2.72 5.50
C ARG A 218 13.66 1.72 6.26
N ILE A 219 13.77 0.45 5.95
CA ILE A 219 13.02 -0.61 6.64
C ILE A 219 13.56 -0.85 8.04
N LEU A 220 14.88 -0.87 8.23
CA LEU A 220 15.48 -0.95 9.55
C LEU A 220 15.06 0.25 10.42
N GLU A 221 15.05 1.48 9.87
CA GLU A 221 14.59 2.66 10.60
C GLU A 221 13.14 2.55 11.07
N LEU A 222 12.25 2.04 10.21
CA LEU A 222 10.80 1.94 10.48
C LEU A 222 10.46 0.79 11.43
N ARG A 223 11.11 -0.37 11.29
CA ARG A 223 10.77 -1.62 12.00
C ARG A 223 11.73 -1.98 13.12
N GLY A 224 12.97 -1.51 13.05
CA GLY A 224 13.96 -1.70 14.11
C GLY A 224 13.47 -1.32 15.50
N PRO A 225 12.76 -0.20 15.70
CA PRO A 225 12.16 0.11 17.00
C PRO A 225 11.17 -0.93 17.53
N MET A 226 10.43 -1.63 16.65
CA MET A 226 9.56 -2.75 17.05
C MET A 226 10.40 -3.97 17.45
N MET A 227 11.44 -4.29 16.68
CA MET A 227 12.38 -5.37 16.97
C MET A 227 13.12 -5.12 18.28
N VAL A 228 13.56 -3.87 18.55
CA VAL A 228 14.18 -3.47 19.83
C VAL A 228 13.24 -3.74 21.00
N ARG A 229 12.00 -3.28 20.91
CA ARG A 229 11.00 -3.43 21.98
C ARG A 229 10.39 -4.82 22.06
N ASN A 230 10.64 -5.71 21.09
CA ASN A 230 9.96 -7.00 20.94
C ASN A 230 8.43 -6.86 20.99
N ARG A 231 7.91 -5.87 20.26
CA ARG A 231 6.49 -5.54 20.27
C ARG A 231 5.99 -5.32 18.85
N TYR A 232 5.06 -6.17 18.39
CA TYR A 232 4.61 -6.27 17.00
C TYR A 232 3.10 -6.13 16.84
N ASP A 233 2.36 -5.94 17.93
CA ASP A 233 0.91 -5.90 18.03
C ASP A 233 0.26 -4.62 17.49
N GLU A 234 1.06 -3.61 17.12
CA GLU A 234 0.61 -2.39 16.44
C GLU A 234 1.09 -2.37 14.97
N PRO A 235 0.54 -3.21 14.10
CA PRO A 235 1.11 -3.43 12.77
C PRO A 235 0.93 -2.23 11.85
N THR A 236 2.02 -1.87 11.18
CA THR A 236 2.00 -0.97 10.02
C THR A 236 1.71 -1.74 8.73
N MET A 237 2.12 -3.03 8.68
CA MET A 237 1.82 -4.02 7.67
C MET A 237 1.73 -5.39 8.34
N LYS A 238 0.55 -6.01 8.32
CA LYS A 238 0.35 -7.35 8.88
C LYS A 238 1.02 -8.41 8.02
N ILE A 239 1.61 -9.43 8.67
CA ILE A 239 2.22 -10.57 7.95
C ILE A 239 1.20 -11.26 7.05
N GLY A 240 -0.02 -11.53 7.54
CA GLY A 240 -1.06 -12.18 6.74
C GLY A 240 -1.48 -11.40 5.49
N VAL A 241 -1.41 -10.07 5.52
CA VAL A 241 -1.67 -9.22 4.34
C VAL A 241 -0.47 -9.21 3.40
N TRP A 242 0.74 -9.28 3.97
CA TRP A 242 2.00 -9.24 3.24
C TRP A 242 2.21 -10.48 2.35
N GLN A 243 1.67 -11.65 2.73
CA GLN A 243 1.78 -12.89 1.95
C GLN A 243 1.30 -12.74 0.51
N LYS A 244 0.21 -12.00 0.30
CA LYS A 244 -0.29 -11.72 -1.07
C LYS A 244 0.75 -10.95 -1.89
N ASP A 245 1.40 -9.94 -1.31
CA ASP A 245 2.40 -9.15 -2.02
C ASP A 245 3.64 -10.00 -2.34
N MET A 246 4.08 -10.87 -1.41
CA MET A 246 5.16 -11.84 -1.64
C MET A 246 4.85 -12.75 -2.83
N GLN A 247 3.63 -13.30 -2.88
CA GLN A 247 3.20 -14.17 -3.98
C GLN A 247 3.23 -13.44 -5.33
N VAL A 248 2.63 -12.21 -5.39
CA VAL A 248 2.59 -11.40 -6.62
C VAL A 248 4.00 -11.09 -7.15
N ILE A 249 4.95 -10.76 -6.24
CA ILE A 249 6.33 -10.45 -6.63
C ILE A 249 7.04 -11.70 -7.15
N GLY A 250 6.93 -12.82 -6.43
CA GLY A 250 7.57 -14.08 -6.84
C GLY A 250 7.03 -14.61 -8.17
N ASP A 251 5.71 -14.55 -8.36
CA ASP A 251 5.08 -14.96 -9.62
C ASP A 251 5.54 -14.06 -10.78
N PHE A 252 5.59 -12.75 -10.57
CA PHE A 252 6.07 -11.82 -11.58
C PHE A 252 7.53 -12.07 -11.95
N ALA A 253 8.43 -12.25 -10.95
CA ALA A 253 9.84 -12.53 -11.20
C ALA A 253 10.02 -13.83 -12.02
N ARG A 254 9.30 -14.90 -11.65
CA ARG A 254 9.30 -16.18 -12.39
C ARG A 254 8.79 -16.01 -13.82
N ALA A 255 7.69 -15.28 -14.00
CA ALA A 255 7.09 -15.09 -15.32
C ALA A 255 8.01 -14.35 -16.31
N ILE A 256 8.87 -13.45 -15.82
CA ILE A 256 9.84 -12.73 -16.65
C ILE A 256 11.26 -13.35 -16.64
N GLY A 257 11.44 -14.51 -15.98
CA GLY A 257 12.70 -15.26 -15.95
C GLY A 257 13.83 -14.61 -15.13
N VAL A 258 13.48 -13.81 -14.09
CA VAL A 258 14.48 -13.16 -13.22
C VAL A 258 14.74 -14.01 -11.98
N ALA A 259 16.00 -14.36 -11.71
CA ALA A 259 16.41 -15.01 -10.49
C ALA A 259 16.40 -14.02 -9.31
N THR A 260 15.76 -14.40 -8.20
CA THR A 260 15.62 -13.56 -7.00
C THR A 260 16.06 -14.31 -5.72
N PRO A 261 17.32 -14.82 -5.65
CA PRO A 261 17.73 -15.73 -4.58
C PRO A 261 17.61 -15.12 -3.18
N LEU A 262 17.88 -13.84 -2.99
CA LEU A 262 17.72 -13.18 -1.69
C LEU A 262 16.23 -13.04 -1.30
N PHE A 263 15.38 -12.69 -2.26
CA PHE A 263 13.94 -12.62 -2.01
C PHE A 263 13.36 -14.00 -1.68
N ASP A 264 13.74 -15.02 -2.46
CA ASP A 264 13.29 -16.41 -2.26
C ASP A 264 13.71 -16.93 -0.89
N ALA A 265 14.91 -16.58 -0.41
CA ALA A 265 15.38 -16.93 0.94
C ALA A 265 14.53 -16.27 2.06
N THR A 266 13.84 -15.17 1.80
CA THR A 266 12.98 -14.53 2.82
C THR A 266 11.64 -15.24 3.00
N MET A 267 11.13 -15.91 1.97
CA MET A 267 9.78 -16.52 1.98
C MET A 267 9.58 -17.50 3.14
N PRO A 268 10.48 -18.48 3.40
CA PRO A 268 10.32 -19.43 4.51
C PRO A 268 10.27 -18.74 5.89
N VAL A 269 10.92 -17.58 6.05
CA VAL A 269 10.90 -16.84 7.33
C VAL A 269 9.53 -16.22 7.58
N TYR A 270 8.89 -15.68 6.54
CA TYR A 270 7.53 -15.17 6.63
C TYR A 270 6.51 -16.29 6.81
N ASP A 271 6.69 -17.44 6.13
CA ASP A 271 5.81 -18.60 6.28
C ASP A 271 5.85 -19.15 7.71
N GLU A 272 7.05 -19.21 8.31
CA GLU A 272 7.21 -19.62 9.70
C GLU A 272 6.60 -18.60 10.67
N ALA A 273 6.66 -17.30 10.37
CA ALA A 273 5.98 -16.30 11.18
C ALA A 273 4.46 -16.48 11.14
N MET A 274 3.89 -16.81 9.97
CA MET A 274 2.47 -17.19 9.84
C MET A 274 2.14 -18.42 10.69
N ALA A 275 2.93 -19.48 10.57
CA ALA A 275 2.73 -20.74 11.31
C ALA A 275 2.91 -20.57 12.82
N SER A 276 3.72 -19.60 13.26
CA SER A 276 3.98 -19.29 14.67
C SER A 276 2.95 -18.34 15.30
N GLY A 277 1.86 -18.00 14.60
CA GLY A 277 0.77 -17.19 15.15
C GLY A 277 0.91 -15.68 14.96
N HIS A 278 1.91 -15.21 14.19
CA HIS A 278 2.16 -13.78 13.94
C HIS A 278 1.37 -13.20 12.76
N ALA A 279 0.32 -13.88 12.26
CA ALA A 279 -0.46 -13.42 11.10
C ALA A 279 -1.01 -11.99 11.25
N MET A 280 -1.38 -11.60 12.47
CA MET A 280 -1.96 -10.28 12.77
C MET A 280 -0.92 -9.26 13.21
N ASP A 281 0.32 -9.67 13.45
CA ASP A 281 1.43 -8.82 13.87
C ASP A 281 2.10 -8.11 12.68
N ASP A 282 2.90 -7.09 13.00
CA ASP A 282 3.71 -6.41 11.99
C ASP A 282 4.74 -7.38 11.38
N THR A 283 5.05 -7.18 10.12
CA THR A 283 6.10 -7.95 9.41
C THR A 283 7.45 -7.93 10.12
N ALA A 284 7.72 -6.98 11.02
CA ALA A 284 8.88 -6.97 11.90
C ALA A 284 8.96 -8.20 12.82
N ALA A 285 7.84 -8.92 13.05
CA ALA A 285 7.78 -10.11 13.89
C ALA A 285 8.61 -11.30 13.35
N VAL A 286 9.12 -11.23 12.11
CA VAL A 286 10.14 -12.16 11.60
C VAL A 286 11.38 -12.17 12.51
N CYS A 287 11.65 -11.09 13.25
CA CYS A 287 12.72 -11.04 14.25
C CYS A 287 12.46 -12.02 15.40
N ALA A 288 11.24 -12.10 15.92
CA ALA A 288 10.87 -13.06 16.97
C ALA A 288 11.05 -14.52 16.51
N VAL A 289 10.74 -14.81 15.24
CA VAL A 289 10.99 -16.13 14.63
C VAL A 289 12.48 -16.48 14.64
N LEU A 290 13.32 -15.54 14.17
CA LEU A 290 14.76 -15.74 14.12
C LEU A 290 15.40 -15.80 15.51
N GLU A 291 14.90 -15.02 16.47
CA GLU A 291 15.30 -15.14 17.88
C GLU A 291 15.08 -16.55 18.43
N LYS A 292 13.87 -17.08 18.21
CA LYS A 292 13.49 -18.44 18.63
C LYS A 292 14.42 -19.48 18.00
N LYS A 293 14.65 -19.40 16.69
CA LYS A 293 15.56 -20.30 15.95
C LYS A 293 16.98 -20.25 16.48
N SER A 294 17.44 -19.06 16.85
CA SER A 294 18.80 -18.83 17.33
C SER A 294 18.97 -19.05 18.84
N GLY A 295 17.89 -19.39 19.56
CA GLY A 295 17.93 -19.54 21.02
C GLY A 295 18.30 -18.25 21.74
N VAL A 296 17.93 -17.09 21.18
CA VAL A 296 18.09 -15.78 21.85
C VAL A 296 17.00 -15.64 22.90
N LYS A 297 17.42 -15.44 24.15
CA LYS A 297 16.50 -15.15 25.27
C LYS A 297 16.64 -13.70 25.66
N ARG A 298 15.60 -12.91 25.45
CA ARG A 298 15.59 -11.54 25.96
C ARG A 298 15.36 -11.55 27.46
N LYS A 299 16.11 -10.73 28.19
CA LYS A 299 15.73 -10.38 29.57
C LYS A 299 14.38 -9.67 29.50
N ARG A 300 13.39 -10.14 30.26
CA ARG A 300 12.13 -9.40 30.41
C ARG A 300 12.50 -8.02 30.94
N GLY A 301 12.25 -6.98 30.16
CA GLY A 301 12.36 -5.61 30.66
C GLY A 301 11.50 -5.43 31.91
N LYS A 302 12.09 -4.82 32.94
CA LYS A 302 11.35 -4.39 34.12
C LYS A 302 10.39 -3.29 33.77
#